data_cb5875d5e5ac347b8e7131559eb9cefa
#
_entry.id   cb5875d5e5ac347b8e7131559eb9cefa
#
_cell.length_a   1.000
_cell.length_b   1.000
_cell.length_c   1.000
_cell.angle_alpha   90.00
_cell.angle_beta   90.00
_cell.angle_gamma   90.00
#
_symmetry.space_group_name_H-M   'P 1'
#
loop_
_entity.id
_entity.type
_entity.pdbx_description
1 polymer ?
#
loop_
_entity_poly.entity_id
_entity_poly.type
_entity_poly.pdbx_seq_one_letter_code
_entity_poly.pdbx_strand_id
1 'polypeptide(L)'
;MINKYSLVFLGVTLSSLGGLSTADAEVAVVVNSANTSAISDTDLSRLFLGKLKKYSAGDKAVPINQKFGTDIRNEFEQKVLKKSSSQVKAYWSKQVFSGKGRPPKEEASDKDILSKVASDKTAIGYVDAASVDGSVKVLKKF
;
A
#
# COMPACT_ATOMS: atom_id res chain seq x y z
N MET A 1 -55.32 -53.50 5.75
CA MET A 1 -53.87 -53.60 5.48
C MET A 1 -53.46 -52.38 4.72
N ILE A 2 -52.90 -51.45 5.43
CA ILE A 2 -52.50 -50.19 4.82
C ILE A 2 -51.06 -49.96 5.18
N ASN A 3 -50.16 -50.03 4.19
CA ASN A 3 -48.78 -49.69 4.35
C ASN A 3 -48.58 -48.16 4.19
N LYS A 4 -48.23 -47.54 5.27
CA LYS A 4 -47.84 -46.12 5.26
C LYS A 4 -46.35 -46.07 5.20
N TYR A 5 -45.81 -45.78 4.02
CA TYR A 5 -44.42 -45.41 3.88
C TYR A 5 -44.26 -43.93 4.17
N SER A 6 -43.74 -43.63 5.35
CA SER A 6 -43.30 -42.30 5.67
C SER A 6 -42.00 -42.01 4.95
N LEU A 7 -42.05 -41.13 3.97
CA LEU A 7 -40.85 -40.57 3.34
C LEU A 7 -40.29 -39.52 4.30
N VAL A 8 -39.19 -39.84 4.92
CA VAL A 8 -38.40 -38.87 5.65
C VAL A 8 -37.49 -38.15 4.63
N PHE A 9 -37.86 -36.95 4.31
CA PHE A 9 -36.93 -36.05 3.58
C PHE A 9 -35.86 -35.60 4.51
N LEU A 10 -34.66 -36.15 4.35
CA LEU A 10 -33.47 -35.67 4.99
C LEU A 10 -33.00 -34.43 4.24
N GLY A 11 -33.30 -33.26 4.76
CA GLY A 11 -32.82 -32.00 4.24
C GLY A 11 -31.32 -31.89 4.47
N VAL A 12 -30.54 -32.06 3.42
CA VAL A 12 -29.15 -31.72 3.42
C VAL A 12 -29.04 -30.21 3.33
N THR A 13 -28.82 -29.55 4.47
CA THR A 13 -28.45 -28.16 4.51
C THR A 13 -26.98 -28.07 4.08
N LEU A 14 -26.77 -27.70 2.85
CA LEU A 14 -25.46 -27.37 2.33
C LEU A 14 -25.05 -26.04 2.96
N SER A 15 -24.35 -26.10 4.09
CA SER A 15 -23.68 -24.93 4.66
C SER A 15 -22.54 -24.54 3.72
N SER A 16 -22.80 -23.57 2.85
CA SER A 16 -21.74 -22.90 2.13
C SER A 16 -20.91 -22.11 3.14
N LEU A 17 -19.81 -22.69 3.57
CA LEU A 17 -18.73 -21.94 4.19
C LEU A 17 -18.19 -21.01 3.12
N GLY A 18 -18.76 -19.81 3.05
CA GLY A 18 -18.18 -18.71 2.32
C GLY A 18 -16.80 -18.46 2.92
N GLY A 19 -15.74 -18.88 2.21
CA GLY A 19 -14.39 -18.57 2.60
C GLY A 19 -14.29 -17.05 2.69
N LEU A 20 -13.98 -16.54 3.90
CA LEU A 20 -13.51 -15.17 4.08
C LEU A 20 -12.16 -15.09 3.36
N SER A 21 -12.17 -14.77 2.07
CA SER A 21 -10.96 -14.32 1.42
C SER A 21 -10.65 -12.97 2.05
N THR A 22 -9.61 -12.94 2.91
CA THR A 22 -8.98 -11.68 3.27
C THR A 22 -8.42 -11.12 1.98
N ALA A 23 -9.16 -10.22 1.34
CA ALA A 23 -8.63 -9.46 0.22
C ALA A 23 -7.43 -8.68 0.76
N ASP A 24 -6.25 -8.89 0.15
CA ASP A 24 -5.09 -8.04 0.42
C ASP A 24 -5.51 -6.58 0.24
N ALA A 25 -5.03 -5.71 1.13
CA ALA A 25 -5.31 -4.28 1.01
C ALA A 25 -4.76 -3.77 -0.31
N GLU A 26 -5.60 -3.11 -1.12
CA GLU A 26 -5.17 -2.43 -2.32
C GLU A 26 -4.41 -1.17 -1.93
N VAL A 27 -3.17 -1.05 -2.41
CA VAL A 27 -2.30 0.11 -2.14
C VAL A 27 -2.53 1.17 -3.20
N ALA A 28 -2.91 2.37 -2.79
CA ALA A 28 -2.99 3.54 -3.66
C ALA A 28 -1.78 4.45 -3.42
N VAL A 29 -0.98 4.67 -4.45
CA VAL A 29 0.11 5.66 -4.44
C VAL A 29 -0.47 7.02 -4.78
N VAL A 30 -0.27 7.98 -3.89
CA VAL A 30 -0.90 9.30 -3.94
C VAL A 30 0.13 10.42 -4.02
N VAL A 31 -0.22 11.46 -4.78
CA VAL A 31 0.53 12.69 -4.90
C VAL A 31 -0.39 13.89 -4.76
N ASN A 32 0.20 15.08 -4.65
CA ASN A 32 -0.55 16.34 -4.63
C ASN A 32 -1.41 16.47 -5.89
N SER A 33 -2.61 17.01 -5.75
CA SER A 33 -3.55 17.19 -6.87
C SER A 33 -2.99 18.05 -8.01
N ALA A 34 -2.03 18.93 -7.73
CA ALA A 34 -1.35 19.75 -8.75
C ALA A 34 -0.18 19.02 -9.43
N ASN A 35 0.19 17.82 -8.99
CA ASN A 35 1.27 17.05 -9.59
C ASN A 35 0.80 16.41 -10.90
N THR A 36 1.53 16.67 -11.98
CA THR A 36 1.26 16.12 -13.32
C THR A 36 2.25 15.04 -13.74
N SER A 37 3.18 14.67 -12.84
CA SER A 37 4.22 13.69 -13.13
C SER A 37 3.66 12.28 -13.24
N ALA A 38 4.27 11.48 -14.11
CA ALA A 38 4.08 10.04 -14.16
C ALA A 38 5.30 9.34 -13.55
N ILE A 39 5.13 8.12 -13.10
CA ILE A 39 6.20 7.32 -12.53
C ILE A 39 6.05 5.85 -12.94
N SER A 40 7.15 5.20 -13.31
CA SER A 40 7.20 3.76 -13.51
C SER A 40 7.25 3.02 -12.18
N ASP A 41 6.89 1.73 -12.19
CA ASP A 41 6.99 0.89 -10.99
C ASP A 41 8.43 0.80 -10.48
N THR A 42 9.39 0.72 -11.39
CA THR A 42 10.81 0.69 -11.06
C THR A 42 11.25 2.00 -10.39
N ASP A 43 10.85 3.14 -10.92
CA ASP A 43 11.23 4.43 -10.36
C ASP A 43 10.52 4.71 -9.04
N LEU A 44 9.29 4.26 -8.88
CA LEU A 44 8.59 4.30 -7.60
C LEU A 44 9.36 3.54 -6.51
N SER A 45 9.79 2.32 -6.82
CA SER A 45 10.64 1.55 -5.90
C SER A 45 11.95 2.27 -5.58
N ARG A 46 12.60 2.82 -6.59
CA ARG A 46 13.86 3.56 -6.42
C ARG A 46 13.70 4.82 -5.57
N LEU A 47 12.59 5.54 -5.68
CA LEU A 47 12.27 6.68 -4.82
C LEU A 47 12.20 6.27 -3.36
N PHE A 48 11.44 5.24 -3.05
CA PHE A 48 11.25 4.77 -1.67
C PHE A 48 12.49 4.07 -1.09
N LEU A 49 13.42 3.65 -1.93
CA LEU A 49 14.71 3.11 -1.52
C LEU A 49 15.86 4.16 -1.53
N GLY A 50 15.52 5.43 -1.75
CA GLY A 50 16.48 6.52 -1.73
C GLY A 50 17.45 6.57 -2.92
N LYS A 51 17.18 5.78 -3.96
CA LYS A 51 18.01 5.68 -5.17
C LYS A 51 17.64 6.72 -6.23
N LEU A 52 16.48 7.37 -6.08
CA LEU A 52 15.97 8.41 -6.95
C LEU A 52 15.35 9.50 -6.09
N LYS A 53 15.46 10.77 -6.50
CA LYS A 53 14.96 11.94 -5.76
C LYS A 53 14.07 12.85 -6.59
N LYS A 54 13.87 12.50 -7.84
CA LYS A 54 13.10 13.30 -8.81
C LYS A 54 12.26 12.38 -9.69
N TYR A 55 11.17 12.91 -10.20
CA TYR A 55 10.45 12.32 -11.32
C TYR A 55 11.27 12.43 -12.61
N SER A 56 10.92 11.65 -13.63
CA SER A 56 11.59 11.70 -14.93
C SER A 56 11.52 13.08 -15.60
N ALA A 57 10.47 13.84 -15.33
CA ALA A 57 10.32 15.22 -15.78
C ALA A 57 11.21 16.24 -15.03
N GLY A 58 11.90 15.83 -13.98
CA GLY A 58 12.84 16.65 -13.22
C GLY A 58 12.29 17.26 -11.94
N ASP A 59 11.01 17.18 -11.68
CA ASP A 59 10.40 17.67 -10.45
C ASP A 59 10.84 16.84 -9.23
N LYS A 60 11.03 17.52 -8.11
CA LYS A 60 11.43 16.88 -6.86
C LYS A 60 10.34 15.94 -6.36
N ALA A 61 10.73 14.76 -5.91
CA ALA A 61 9.85 13.78 -5.29
C ALA A 61 10.38 13.42 -3.89
N VAL A 62 9.55 13.65 -2.87
CA VAL A 62 9.86 13.35 -1.47
C VAL A 62 8.95 12.23 -0.98
N PRO A 63 9.44 11.00 -0.87
CA PRO A 63 8.64 9.88 -0.40
C PRO A 63 8.33 10.01 1.08
N ILE A 64 7.10 9.61 1.45
CA ILE A 64 6.63 9.56 2.83
C ILE A 64 6.11 8.14 3.09
N ASN A 65 6.63 7.53 4.14
CA ASN A 65 6.26 6.19 4.54
C ASN A 65 5.11 6.17 5.52
N GLN A 66 4.40 5.07 5.55
CA GLN A 66 3.56 4.67 6.67
C GLN A 66 4.45 4.21 7.83
N LYS A 67 3.90 4.22 9.04
CA LYS A 67 4.59 3.69 10.23
C LYS A 67 5.02 2.24 10.00
N PHE A 68 6.25 1.92 10.41
CA PHE A 68 6.79 0.56 10.32
C PHE A 68 5.88 -0.46 11.01
N GLY A 69 5.68 -1.61 10.36
CA GLY A 69 4.88 -2.70 10.90
C GLY A 69 3.38 -2.60 10.68
N THR A 70 2.87 -1.54 10.04
CA THR A 70 1.45 -1.47 9.67
C THR A 70 1.16 -2.36 8.46
N ASP A 71 -0.07 -2.86 8.37
CA ASP A 71 -0.49 -3.75 7.27
C ASP A 71 -0.30 -3.09 5.92
N ILE A 72 -0.71 -1.83 5.78
CA ILE A 72 -0.57 -1.10 4.51
C ILE A 72 0.90 -0.93 4.10
N ARG A 73 1.80 -0.74 5.05
CA ARG A 73 3.24 -0.67 4.76
C ARG A 73 3.77 -2.03 4.34
N ASN A 74 3.38 -3.10 4.99
CA ASN A 74 3.77 -4.46 4.61
C ASN A 74 3.32 -4.78 3.18
N GLU A 75 2.10 -4.43 2.81
CA GLU A 75 1.57 -4.60 1.46
C GLU A 75 2.38 -3.80 0.43
N PHE A 76 2.65 -2.54 0.71
CA PHE A 76 3.48 -1.68 -0.14
C PHE A 76 4.89 -2.26 -0.33
N GLU A 77 5.54 -2.67 0.74
CA GLU A 77 6.88 -3.24 0.68
C GLU A 77 6.92 -4.51 -0.17
N GLN A 78 5.94 -5.39 -0.03
CA GLN A 78 5.84 -6.62 -0.82
C GLN A 78 5.50 -6.34 -2.29
N LYS A 79 4.51 -5.50 -2.56
CA LYS A 79 3.98 -5.28 -3.91
C LYS A 79 4.85 -4.33 -4.74
N VAL A 80 5.41 -3.31 -4.12
CA VAL A 80 6.18 -2.26 -4.81
C VAL A 80 7.68 -2.46 -4.68
N LEU A 81 8.19 -2.67 -3.46
CA LEU A 81 9.62 -2.84 -3.21
C LEU A 81 10.09 -4.27 -3.46
N LYS A 82 9.16 -5.23 -3.55
CA LYS A 82 9.44 -6.67 -3.71
C LYS A 82 10.34 -7.19 -2.57
N LYS A 83 10.11 -6.70 -1.36
CA LYS A 83 10.89 -7.02 -0.16
C LYS A 83 9.96 -7.29 1.01
N SER A 84 10.42 -8.12 1.95
CA SER A 84 9.78 -8.25 3.26
C SER A 84 10.14 -7.05 4.15
N SER A 85 9.36 -6.82 5.21
CA SER A 85 9.66 -5.77 6.20
C SER A 85 11.05 -5.94 6.81
N SER A 86 11.48 -7.18 7.08
CA SER A 86 12.83 -7.47 7.58
C SER A 86 13.93 -7.08 6.59
N GLN A 87 13.72 -7.34 5.31
CA GLN A 87 14.66 -6.96 4.25
C GLN A 87 14.75 -5.45 4.10
N VAL A 88 13.63 -4.73 4.16
CA VAL A 88 13.60 -3.26 4.10
C VAL A 88 14.33 -2.67 5.31
N LYS A 89 14.07 -3.20 6.50
CA LYS A 89 14.77 -2.79 7.73
C LYS A 89 16.28 -2.99 7.62
N ALA A 90 16.72 -4.15 7.15
CA ALA A 90 18.14 -4.45 6.96
C ALA A 90 18.78 -3.53 5.90
N TYR A 91 18.09 -3.28 4.81
CA TYR A 91 18.53 -2.35 3.77
C TYR A 91 18.82 -0.96 4.35
N TRP A 92 17.86 -0.38 5.10
CA TRP A 92 18.04 0.95 5.67
C TRP A 92 19.08 1.00 6.78
N SER A 93 19.17 -0.03 7.61
CA SER A 93 20.22 -0.13 8.62
C SER A 93 21.61 -0.05 7.97
N LYS A 94 21.81 -0.73 6.86
CA LYS A 94 23.06 -0.69 6.10
C LYS A 94 23.31 0.69 5.47
N GLN A 95 22.28 1.32 4.90
CA GLN A 95 22.41 2.65 4.29
C GLN A 95 22.75 3.72 5.33
N VAL A 96 22.09 3.70 6.48
CA VAL A 96 22.35 4.64 7.59
C VAL A 96 23.74 4.44 8.15
N PHE A 97 24.12 3.19 8.42
CA PHE A 97 25.45 2.86 8.97
C PHE A 97 26.59 3.27 8.05
N SER A 98 26.45 3.11 6.75
CA SER A 98 27.46 3.48 5.76
C SER A 98 27.39 4.96 5.35
N GLY A 99 26.49 5.76 5.91
CA GLY A 99 26.32 7.17 5.58
C GLY A 99 25.75 7.46 4.19
N LYS A 100 25.18 6.45 3.52
CA LYS A 100 24.66 6.59 2.14
C LYS A 100 23.26 7.20 2.06
N GLY A 101 22.49 7.20 3.14
CA GLY A 101 21.14 7.76 3.15
C GLY A 101 20.37 7.46 4.42
N ARG A 102 19.15 8.00 4.44
CA ARG A 102 18.19 7.81 5.52
C ARG A 102 16.86 7.35 4.93
N PRO A 103 16.08 6.55 5.67
CA PRO A 103 14.75 6.16 5.21
C PRO A 103 13.83 7.38 5.07
N PRO A 104 12.78 7.28 4.24
CA PRO A 104 11.74 8.29 4.18
C PRO A 104 11.12 8.55 5.55
N LYS A 105 10.66 9.78 5.78
CA LYS A 105 9.89 10.11 7.00
C LYS A 105 8.63 9.27 7.06
N GLU A 106 8.22 8.93 8.27
CA GLU A 106 7.01 8.16 8.54
C GLU A 106 5.88 9.05 9.03
N GLU A 107 4.66 8.71 8.62
CA GLU A 107 3.42 9.24 9.18
C GLU A 107 2.63 8.11 9.84
N ALA A 108 1.84 8.47 10.85
CA ALA A 108 1.20 7.48 11.72
C ALA A 108 -0.04 6.79 11.10
N SER A 109 -0.69 7.44 10.12
CA SER A 109 -1.96 6.96 9.56
C SER A 109 -2.16 7.40 8.10
N ASP A 110 -3.12 6.77 7.43
CA ASP A 110 -3.55 7.19 6.09
C ASP A 110 -4.00 8.65 6.07
N LYS A 111 -4.72 9.10 7.10
CA LYS A 111 -5.17 10.48 7.23
C LYS A 111 -3.98 11.46 7.25
N ASP A 112 -2.93 11.13 7.97
CA ASP A 112 -1.73 11.96 8.06
C ASP A 112 -0.98 11.99 6.74
N ILE A 113 -0.87 10.86 6.04
CA ILE A 113 -0.31 10.80 4.68
C ILE A 113 -1.11 11.69 3.73
N LEU A 114 -2.43 11.56 3.70
CA LEU A 114 -3.30 12.36 2.82
C LEU A 114 -3.15 13.85 3.10
N SER A 115 -3.13 14.25 4.36
CA SER A 115 -2.94 15.64 4.78
C SER A 115 -1.59 16.20 4.32
N LYS A 116 -0.52 15.43 4.50
CA LYS A 116 0.83 15.81 4.10
C LYS A 116 0.95 15.95 2.58
N VAL A 117 0.44 14.99 1.84
CA VAL A 117 0.45 14.99 0.37
C VAL A 117 -0.39 16.13 -0.20
N ALA A 118 -1.56 16.40 0.37
CA ALA A 118 -2.42 17.49 -0.03
C ALA A 118 -1.78 18.88 0.15
N SER A 119 -0.91 19.04 1.14
CA SER A 119 -0.26 20.31 1.48
C SER A 119 1.13 20.50 0.88
N ASP A 120 1.73 19.47 0.29
CA ASP A 120 3.09 19.49 -0.23
C ASP A 120 3.15 18.93 -1.66
N LYS A 121 3.43 19.80 -2.63
CA LYS A 121 3.49 19.43 -4.05
C LYS A 121 4.60 18.42 -4.37
N THR A 122 5.61 18.31 -3.53
CA THR A 122 6.74 17.38 -3.74
C THR A 122 6.48 16.01 -3.12
N ALA A 123 5.50 15.87 -2.24
CA ALA A 123 5.26 14.66 -1.49
C ALA A 123 4.66 13.56 -2.37
N ILE A 124 5.14 12.35 -2.16
CA ILE A 124 4.57 11.11 -2.68
C ILE A 124 4.44 10.12 -1.54
N GLY A 125 3.24 9.58 -1.37
CA GLY A 125 2.95 8.62 -0.32
C GLY A 125 2.09 7.49 -0.83
N TYR A 126 1.64 6.64 0.06
CA TYR A 126 0.70 5.56 -0.23
C TYR A 126 -0.23 5.34 0.95
N VAL A 127 -1.44 4.95 0.64
CA VAL A 127 -2.51 4.67 1.59
C VAL A 127 -3.29 3.45 1.14
N ASP A 128 -4.14 2.90 2.01
CA ASP A 128 -5.18 1.97 1.58
C ASP A 128 -6.08 2.69 0.56
N ALA A 129 -6.37 2.03 -0.56
CA ALA A 129 -7.21 2.60 -1.61
C ALA A 129 -8.60 3.03 -1.09
N ALA A 130 -9.12 2.35 -0.07
CA ALA A 130 -10.37 2.71 0.59
C ALA A 130 -10.32 4.05 1.36
N SER A 131 -9.13 4.53 1.71
CA SER A 131 -8.92 5.80 2.42
C SER A 131 -8.79 7.01 1.49
N VAL A 132 -8.64 6.81 0.19
CA VAL A 132 -8.44 7.90 -0.78
C VAL A 132 -9.65 8.81 -0.81
N ASP A 133 -9.40 10.11 -0.76
CA ASP A 133 -10.40 11.17 -0.91
C ASP A 133 -10.03 12.14 -2.06
N GLY A 134 -10.85 13.16 -2.27
CA GLY A 134 -10.64 14.15 -3.33
C GLY A 134 -9.49 15.14 -3.11
N SER A 135 -8.79 15.07 -1.96
CA SER A 135 -7.70 16.01 -1.62
C SER A 135 -6.38 15.69 -2.33
N VAL A 136 -6.25 14.49 -2.86
CA VAL A 136 -5.04 13.99 -3.50
C VAL A 136 -5.34 13.34 -4.85
N LYS A 137 -4.29 13.11 -5.63
CA LYS A 137 -4.34 12.38 -6.90
C LYS A 137 -3.73 11.00 -6.74
N VAL A 138 -4.43 9.97 -7.22
CA VAL A 138 -3.89 8.61 -7.29
C VAL A 138 -3.07 8.45 -8.56
N LEU A 139 -1.80 8.09 -8.42
CA LEU A 139 -0.94 7.79 -9.57
C LEU A 139 -1.06 6.33 -10.01
N LYS A 140 -1.05 5.43 -9.06
CA LYS A 140 -1.06 3.97 -9.29
C LYS A 140 -1.76 3.25 -8.14
N LYS A 141 -2.26 2.07 -8.45
CA LYS A 141 -2.78 1.10 -7.47
C LYS A 141 -2.08 -0.25 -7.65
N PHE A 142 -1.89 -0.95 -6.53
CA PHE A 142 -1.25 -2.27 -6.48
C PHE A 142 -2.06 -3.27 -5.68
#